data_21eccee510151a67d75b563738f301c0
#
_entry.id   21eccee510151a67d75b563738f301c0
#
_cell.length_a   1.000
_cell.length_b   1.000
_cell.length_c   1.000
_cell.angle_alpha   90.00
_cell.angle_beta   90.00
_cell.angle_gamma   90.00
#
_symmetry.space_group_name_H-M   'P 1'
#
loop_
_entity.id
_entity.type
_entity.pdbx_description
1 polymer ?
#
loop_
_entity_poly.entity_id
_entity_poly.type
_entity_poly.pdbx_seq_one_letter_code
_entity_poly.pdbx_strand_id
1 'polypeptide(L)'
;MSKKVRGKALILLMVSVLTMMCLNVYGNTTKVTYQDGYLMFGTWNGNGNASVTIGNDYLTKGSDVAKYNEFEYLECNKNTVSNSQFSVAEQKGNVVISLNESYLKSLQDGMYSFKAVFAKAIIPIRLYVVTHKIDFKDASFSFSKWNGSGNAEALLESNTFSHTFYADLFNQLTYKGIKVDESNYTVSTISDVMKITLKEEYVKTLPEGESYFTAEFSDSSVMI
;
A
#
# COMPACT_ATOMS: atom_id res chain seq x y z
N MET A 1 -52.82 49.69 -17.73
CA MET A 1 -52.09 48.39 -17.87
C MET A 1 -50.69 48.53 -17.31
N SER A 2 -50.24 47.61 -16.45
CA SER A 2 -48.84 47.29 -16.30
C SER A 2 -48.10 47.46 -14.98
N LYS A 3 -48.70 47.83 -13.87
CA LYS A 3 -47.96 47.70 -12.56
C LYS A 3 -47.96 46.29 -11.93
N LYS A 4 -48.96 45.45 -12.28
CA LYS A 4 -49.08 44.07 -11.72
C LYS A 4 -48.18 43.02 -12.39
N VAL A 5 -47.74 43.24 -13.64
CA VAL A 5 -46.90 42.32 -14.40
C VAL A 5 -45.42 42.45 -13.99
N ARG A 6 -44.95 43.65 -13.62
CA ARG A 6 -43.54 43.86 -13.21
C ARG A 6 -43.23 43.21 -11.85
N GLY A 7 -44.20 43.14 -10.92
CA GLY A 7 -43.97 42.48 -9.62
C GLY A 7 -43.81 40.95 -9.71
N LYS A 8 -44.58 40.31 -10.60
CA LYS A 8 -44.48 38.86 -10.79
C LYS A 8 -43.18 38.44 -11.49
N ALA A 9 -42.67 39.22 -12.46
CA ALA A 9 -41.40 38.97 -13.10
C ALA A 9 -40.24 39.16 -12.15
N LEU A 10 -40.29 40.16 -11.24
CA LEU A 10 -39.26 40.41 -10.25
C LEU A 10 -39.17 39.29 -9.20
N ILE A 11 -40.35 38.80 -8.76
CA ILE A 11 -40.39 37.67 -7.79
C ILE A 11 -39.87 36.38 -8.43
N LEU A 12 -40.19 36.12 -9.72
CA LEU A 12 -39.71 34.93 -10.40
C LEU A 12 -38.20 35.00 -10.60
N LEU A 13 -37.65 36.17 -10.88
CA LEU A 13 -36.20 36.39 -11.04
C LEU A 13 -35.47 36.23 -9.70
N MET A 14 -36.04 36.72 -8.56
CA MET A 14 -35.46 36.52 -7.26
C MET A 14 -35.49 35.06 -6.80
N VAL A 15 -36.55 34.34 -7.10
CA VAL A 15 -36.64 32.91 -6.77
C VAL A 15 -35.64 32.09 -7.61
N SER A 16 -35.42 32.43 -8.89
CA SER A 16 -34.43 31.77 -9.72
C SER A 16 -32.98 32.07 -9.30
N VAL A 17 -32.71 33.29 -8.83
CA VAL A 17 -31.39 33.68 -8.32
C VAL A 17 -31.14 33.04 -6.93
N LEU A 18 -32.19 32.94 -6.06
CA LEU A 18 -32.06 32.24 -4.79
C LEU A 18 -31.85 30.73 -4.95
N THR A 19 -32.54 30.10 -5.93
CA THR A 19 -32.30 28.68 -6.24
C THR A 19 -30.92 28.44 -6.89
N MET A 20 -30.41 29.36 -7.70
CA MET A 20 -29.03 29.29 -8.19
C MET A 20 -27.99 29.54 -7.10
N MET A 21 -28.27 30.41 -6.11
CA MET A 21 -27.36 30.61 -4.98
C MET A 21 -27.37 29.44 -3.99
N CYS A 22 -28.47 28.70 -3.85
CA CYS A 22 -28.52 27.50 -3.03
C CYS A 22 -27.82 26.27 -3.68
N LEU A 23 -27.61 26.27 -4.99
CA LEU A 23 -26.92 25.20 -5.70
C LEU A 23 -25.39 25.34 -5.71
N ASN A 24 -24.83 26.46 -5.24
CA ASN A 24 -23.40 26.71 -5.20
C ASN A 24 -22.76 26.63 -3.79
N VAL A 25 -23.47 26.08 -2.81
CA VAL A 25 -22.92 25.86 -1.44
C VAL A 25 -22.58 24.39 -1.17
N TYR A 26 -22.48 23.56 -2.18
CA TYR A 26 -21.63 22.38 -2.05
C TYR A 26 -20.20 22.82 -2.38
N GLY A 27 -19.57 23.46 -1.40
CA GLY A 27 -18.16 23.69 -1.45
C GLY A 27 -17.47 22.36 -1.76
N ASN A 28 -16.66 22.33 -2.81
CA ASN A 28 -15.68 21.29 -3.04
C ASN A 28 -14.79 21.26 -1.78
N THR A 29 -15.19 20.50 -0.78
CA THR A 29 -14.33 20.22 0.37
C THR A 29 -13.18 19.41 -0.20
N THR A 30 -12.03 20.05 -0.36
CA THR A 30 -10.82 19.37 -0.79
C THR A 30 -10.55 18.23 0.19
N LYS A 31 -10.72 16.99 -0.25
CA LYS A 31 -10.46 15.83 0.60
C LYS A 31 -8.99 15.81 0.95
N VAL A 32 -8.69 15.66 2.22
CA VAL A 32 -7.31 15.54 2.70
C VAL A 32 -6.80 14.15 2.36
N THR A 33 -5.75 14.07 1.56
CA THR A 33 -5.05 12.79 1.33
C THR A 33 -4.04 12.58 2.44
N TYR A 34 -4.07 11.41 3.06
CA TYR A 34 -3.07 11.02 4.04
C TYR A 34 -1.70 10.90 3.34
N GLN A 35 -0.72 11.71 3.76
CA GLN A 35 0.58 11.81 3.08
C GLN A 35 1.72 11.06 3.79
N ASP A 36 1.52 10.63 5.04
CA ASP A 36 2.58 10.03 5.86
C ASP A 36 2.76 8.51 5.61
N GLY A 37 2.40 8.02 4.41
CA GLY A 37 2.55 6.63 4.05
C GLY A 37 1.26 5.98 3.57
N TYR A 38 1.14 4.68 3.79
CA TYR A 38 -0.03 3.88 3.45
C TYR A 38 -0.31 2.87 4.56
N LEU A 39 -1.56 2.52 4.73
CA LEU A 39 -1.96 1.37 5.54
C LEU A 39 -1.82 0.08 4.72
N MET A 40 -1.86 -1.06 5.41
CA MET A 40 -1.71 -2.37 4.79
C MET A 40 -2.91 -3.27 5.10
N PHE A 41 -3.50 -3.87 4.07
CA PHE A 41 -4.29 -5.10 4.26
C PHE A 41 -3.40 -6.28 4.65
N GLY A 42 -2.09 -6.16 4.41
CA GLY A 42 -1.10 -7.22 4.60
C GLY A 42 -0.79 -7.99 3.32
N THR A 43 -0.18 -9.15 3.49
CA THR A 43 0.05 -10.12 2.42
C THR A 43 -1.02 -11.20 2.48
N TRP A 44 -1.78 -11.37 1.41
CA TRP A 44 -2.79 -12.41 1.30
C TRP A 44 -2.23 -13.62 0.54
N ASN A 45 -2.33 -14.80 1.15
CA ASN A 45 -1.69 -16.03 0.68
C ASN A 45 -2.67 -17.07 0.11
N GLY A 46 -3.84 -16.65 -0.33
CA GLY A 46 -4.84 -17.52 -0.98
C GLY A 46 -6.02 -17.92 -0.08
N ASN A 47 -6.02 -17.59 1.22
CA ASN A 47 -7.06 -18.00 2.15
C ASN A 47 -7.59 -16.86 3.01
N GLY A 48 -8.91 -16.89 3.24
CA GLY A 48 -9.60 -15.96 4.13
C GLY A 48 -9.74 -14.54 3.59
N ASN A 49 -10.26 -13.66 4.41
CA ASN A 49 -10.42 -12.24 4.12
C ASN A 49 -9.15 -11.46 4.48
N ALA A 50 -8.89 -10.38 3.77
CA ALA A 50 -7.85 -9.42 4.16
C ALA A 50 -8.51 -8.20 4.80
N SER A 51 -8.04 -7.77 5.97
CA SER A 51 -8.65 -6.67 6.71
C SER A 51 -7.63 -5.62 7.10
N VAL A 52 -8.08 -4.36 7.10
CA VAL A 52 -7.28 -3.23 7.59
C VAL A 52 -8.09 -2.45 8.61
N THR A 53 -7.44 -2.02 9.67
CA THR A 53 -8.03 -1.16 10.70
C THR A 53 -7.52 0.26 10.52
N ILE A 54 -8.43 1.19 10.31
CA ILE A 54 -8.15 2.63 10.23
C ILE A 54 -8.45 3.21 11.60
N GLY A 55 -7.41 3.42 12.39
CA GLY A 55 -7.51 3.92 13.77
C GLY A 55 -7.69 5.43 13.84
N ASN A 56 -8.27 5.92 14.95
CA ASN A 56 -8.41 7.35 15.21
C ASN A 56 -7.07 8.08 15.23
N ASP A 57 -5.96 7.42 15.63
CA ASP A 57 -4.64 8.04 15.72
C ASP A 57 -4.05 8.39 14.35
N TYR A 58 -4.39 7.64 13.33
CA TYR A 58 -4.01 7.97 11.94
C TYR A 58 -4.76 9.19 11.40
N LEU A 59 -5.86 9.51 12.00
CA LEU A 59 -6.84 10.47 11.53
C LEU A 59 -6.79 11.77 12.34
N THR A 60 -6.05 11.80 13.45
CA THR A 60 -6.02 12.92 14.40
C THR A 60 -4.93 13.96 14.13
N LYS A 61 -4.06 13.81 13.16
CA LYS A 61 -3.16 14.90 12.77
C LYS A 61 -3.93 16.03 12.08
N GLY A 62 -4.79 16.70 12.84
CA GLY A 62 -5.31 18.02 12.52
C GLY A 62 -6.66 18.05 11.80
N SER A 63 -7.68 17.51 12.41
CA SER A 63 -9.11 17.78 12.16
C SER A 63 -9.94 16.70 11.45
N ASP A 64 -11.09 16.40 12.03
CA ASP A 64 -12.33 15.85 11.46
C ASP A 64 -12.19 14.78 10.37
N VAL A 65 -11.91 13.75 10.70
CA VAL A 65 -11.45 12.45 10.56
C VAL A 65 -12.45 11.51 9.88
N ALA A 66 -11.94 10.52 9.16
CA ALA A 66 -12.70 9.46 8.54
C ALA A 66 -13.50 8.69 9.60
N LYS A 67 -14.77 8.99 9.75
CA LYS A 67 -15.72 8.26 10.57
C LYS A 67 -16.38 7.18 9.74
N TYR A 68 -16.80 6.09 10.39
CA TYR A 68 -17.50 4.99 9.74
C TYR A 68 -18.67 5.46 8.87
N ASN A 69 -19.49 6.38 9.38
CA ASN A 69 -20.64 6.94 8.68
C ASN A 69 -20.28 7.93 7.56
N GLU A 70 -19.01 8.29 7.41
CA GLU A 70 -18.49 9.16 6.35
C GLU A 70 -17.78 8.38 5.24
N PHE A 71 -17.68 7.03 5.37
CA PHE A 71 -17.13 6.19 4.31
C PHE A 71 -18.03 6.22 3.08
N GLU A 72 -17.45 6.50 1.91
CA GLU A 72 -18.17 6.61 0.65
C GLU A 72 -17.96 5.38 -0.24
N TYR A 73 -16.70 5.03 -0.52
CA TYR A 73 -16.36 3.89 -1.36
C TYR A 73 -14.90 3.46 -1.20
N LEU A 74 -14.60 2.26 -1.70
CA LEU A 74 -13.25 1.73 -1.85
C LEU A 74 -12.86 1.77 -3.32
N GLU A 75 -11.67 2.27 -3.63
CA GLU A 75 -11.07 2.27 -4.97
C GLU A 75 -9.88 1.31 -5.01
N CYS A 76 -9.70 0.57 -6.08
CA CYS A 76 -8.52 -0.25 -6.37
C CYS A 76 -7.99 0.10 -7.75
N ASN A 77 -6.73 0.52 -7.85
CA ASN A 77 -6.09 0.87 -9.12
C ASN A 77 -6.96 1.82 -9.99
N LYS A 78 -7.58 2.83 -9.37
CA LYS A 78 -8.48 3.84 -9.99
C LYS A 78 -9.88 3.32 -10.38
N ASN A 79 -10.24 2.09 -10.04
CA ASN A 79 -11.57 1.54 -10.26
C ASN A 79 -12.31 1.38 -8.93
N THR A 80 -13.59 1.73 -8.88
CA THR A 80 -14.41 1.51 -7.69
C THR A 80 -14.63 0.01 -7.46
N VAL A 81 -14.34 -0.45 -6.24
CA VAL A 81 -14.61 -1.82 -5.81
C VAL A 81 -16.09 -1.95 -5.47
N SER A 82 -16.74 -3.00 -5.99
CA SER A 82 -18.16 -3.26 -5.71
C SER A 82 -18.39 -3.50 -4.21
N ASN A 83 -19.48 -2.96 -3.66
CA ASN A 83 -19.84 -3.14 -2.24
C ASN A 83 -20.10 -4.61 -1.86
N SER A 84 -20.31 -5.51 -2.81
CA SER A 84 -20.40 -6.96 -2.56
C SER A 84 -19.04 -7.63 -2.35
N GLN A 85 -17.94 -6.94 -2.63
CA GLN A 85 -16.57 -7.48 -2.59
C GLN A 85 -15.84 -7.16 -1.28
N PHE A 86 -16.40 -6.29 -0.46
CA PHE A 86 -15.83 -5.94 0.83
C PHE A 86 -16.92 -5.61 1.85
N SER A 87 -16.53 -5.50 3.10
CA SER A 87 -17.39 -4.99 4.17
C SER A 87 -16.67 -3.88 4.94
N VAL A 88 -17.46 -2.98 5.52
CA VAL A 88 -16.97 -1.92 6.41
C VAL A 88 -17.70 -2.02 7.73
N ALA A 89 -16.98 -1.97 8.82
CA ALA A 89 -17.54 -2.05 10.18
C ALA A 89 -16.88 -1.03 11.10
N GLU A 90 -17.60 -0.61 12.12
CA GLU A 90 -17.03 0.15 13.23
C GLU A 90 -16.68 -0.80 14.38
N GLN A 91 -15.43 -0.74 14.85
CA GLN A 91 -14.94 -1.52 15.98
C GLN A 91 -14.17 -0.63 16.95
N LYS A 92 -14.73 -0.41 18.14
CA LYS A 92 -14.11 0.42 19.19
C LYS A 92 -13.71 1.82 18.71
N GLY A 93 -14.53 2.44 17.86
CA GLY A 93 -14.25 3.76 17.29
C GLY A 93 -13.33 3.75 16.05
N ASN A 94 -12.81 2.61 15.65
CA ASN A 94 -12.01 2.46 14.44
C ASN A 94 -12.86 1.97 13.27
N VAL A 95 -12.47 2.31 12.05
CA VAL A 95 -13.09 1.76 10.83
C VAL A 95 -12.31 0.53 10.39
N VAL A 96 -12.97 -0.60 10.26
CA VAL A 96 -12.40 -1.84 9.74
C VAL A 96 -12.96 -2.10 8.36
N ILE A 97 -12.09 -2.22 7.37
CA ILE A 97 -12.43 -2.61 6.00
C ILE A 97 -11.91 -4.02 5.78
N SER A 98 -12.77 -4.92 5.32
CA SER A 98 -12.43 -6.32 5.05
C SER A 98 -12.76 -6.69 3.62
N LEU A 99 -11.77 -7.06 2.82
CA LEU A 99 -11.94 -7.60 1.48
C LEU A 99 -12.38 -9.07 1.56
N ASN A 100 -13.39 -9.45 0.79
CA ASN A 100 -13.90 -10.82 0.79
C ASN A 100 -12.93 -11.76 0.07
N GLU A 101 -12.77 -12.97 0.57
CA GLU A 101 -11.92 -14.01 -0.03
C GLU A 101 -12.25 -14.27 -1.51
N SER A 102 -13.53 -14.25 -1.89
CA SER A 102 -13.94 -14.43 -3.27
C SER A 102 -13.42 -13.35 -4.22
N TYR A 103 -13.35 -12.09 -3.73
CA TYR A 103 -12.74 -11.00 -4.48
C TYR A 103 -11.23 -11.17 -4.56
N LEU A 104 -10.60 -11.50 -3.44
CA LEU A 104 -9.15 -11.70 -3.37
C LEU A 104 -8.69 -12.82 -4.32
N LYS A 105 -9.45 -13.92 -4.42
CA LYS A 105 -9.20 -15.01 -5.37
C LYS A 105 -9.34 -14.62 -6.84
N SER A 106 -10.00 -13.51 -7.14
CA SER A 106 -10.10 -12.99 -8.51
C SER A 106 -8.92 -12.11 -8.92
N LEU A 107 -8.06 -11.75 -7.96
CA LEU A 107 -6.86 -10.97 -8.18
C LEU A 107 -5.69 -11.88 -8.58
N GLN A 108 -4.83 -11.41 -9.46
CA GLN A 108 -3.57 -12.08 -9.76
C GLN A 108 -2.53 -11.73 -8.68
N ASP A 109 -1.46 -12.52 -8.59
CA ASP A 109 -0.35 -12.17 -7.72
C ASP A 109 0.22 -10.79 -8.10
N GLY A 110 0.47 -9.97 -7.09
CA GLY A 110 0.92 -8.60 -7.31
C GLY A 110 0.59 -7.65 -6.17
N MET A 111 1.03 -6.41 -6.32
CA MET A 111 0.71 -5.32 -5.42
C MET A 111 -0.51 -4.55 -5.92
N TYR A 112 -1.46 -4.31 -5.02
CA TYR A 112 -2.67 -3.53 -5.28
C TYR A 112 -2.71 -2.28 -4.43
N SER A 113 -2.96 -1.15 -5.08
CA SER A 113 -3.12 0.15 -4.42
C SER A 113 -4.60 0.47 -4.27
N PHE A 114 -5.06 0.48 -3.03
CA PHE A 114 -6.41 0.86 -2.67
C PHE A 114 -6.45 2.29 -2.12
N LYS A 115 -7.62 2.88 -2.19
CA LYS A 115 -7.96 4.11 -1.48
C LYS A 115 -9.32 3.94 -0.81
N ALA A 116 -9.34 4.05 0.51
CA ALA A 116 -10.58 4.22 1.24
C ALA A 116 -10.98 5.71 1.18
N VAL A 117 -12.10 5.99 0.55
CA VAL A 117 -12.58 7.36 0.33
C VAL A 117 -13.70 7.66 1.31
N PHE A 118 -13.50 8.72 2.07
CA PHE A 118 -14.44 9.27 3.04
C PHE A 118 -14.88 10.66 2.59
N ALA A 119 -15.91 11.21 3.22
CA ALA A 119 -16.42 12.54 2.90
C ALA A 119 -15.32 13.63 2.92
N LYS A 120 -14.37 13.52 3.85
CA LYS A 120 -13.32 14.53 4.07
C LYS A 120 -11.89 14.01 3.89
N ALA A 121 -11.69 12.70 3.72
CA ALA A 121 -10.36 12.09 3.68
C ALA A 121 -10.22 10.99 2.62
N ILE A 122 -8.98 10.78 2.17
CA ILE A 122 -8.59 9.65 1.32
C ILE A 122 -7.44 8.94 2.01
N ILE A 123 -7.61 7.66 2.33
CA ILE A 123 -6.62 6.83 3.00
C ILE A 123 -6.03 5.83 2.01
N PRO A 124 -4.75 5.95 1.64
CA PRO A 124 -4.09 4.96 0.78
C PRO A 124 -3.82 3.67 1.56
N ILE A 125 -4.10 2.53 0.93
CA ILE A 125 -3.95 1.21 1.52
C ILE A 125 -3.30 0.31 0.48
N ARG A 126 -2.36 -0.55 0.89
CA ARG A 126 -1.75 -1.56 0.02
C ARG A 126 -2.19 -2.97 0.41
N LEU A 127 -2.25 -3.83 -0.59
CA LEU A 127 -2.42 -5.26 -0.46
C LEU A 127 -1.38 -5.95 -1.33
N TYR A 128 -0.74 -6.97 -0.79
CA TYR A 128 0.06 -7.91 -1.58
C TYR A 128 -0.71 -9.22 -1.72
N VAL A 129 -0.94 -9.66 -2.95
CA VAL A 129 -1.50 -10.98 -3.27
C VAL A 129 -0.35 -11.89 -3.67
N VAL A 130 -0.14 -12.96 -2.91
CA VAL A 130 0.96 -13.91 -3.09
C VAL A 130 0.40 -15.31 -2.90
N THR A 131 -0.16 -15.87 -3.95
CA THR A 131 -0.74 -17.22 -3.94
C THR A 131 0.25 -18.28 -4.42
N HIS A 132 1.33 -17.85 -5.08
CA HIS A 132 2.41 -18.68 -5.55
C HIS A 132 3.71 -18.31 -4.87
N LYS A 133 4.58 -19.27 -4.64
CA LYS A 133 5.94 -19.00 -4.16
C LYS A 133 6.72 -18.16 -5.16
N ILE A 134 7.62 -17.31 -4.65
CA ILE A 134 8.55 -16.61 -5.52
C ILE A 134 9.41 -17.64 -6.23
N ASP A 135 9.33 -17.66 -7.55
CA ASP A 135 10.20 -18.46 -8.41
C ASP A 135 11.40 -17.59 -8.79
N PHE A 136 12.52 -17.83 -8.16
CA PHE A 136 13.75 -17.14 -8.47
C PHE A 136 14.34 -17.67 -9.77
N LYS A 137 14.97 -16.79 -10.55
CA LYS A 137 15.57 -17.12 -11.83
C LYS A 137 16.70 -18.15 -11.70
N ASP A 138 17.42 -18.10 -10.59
CA ASP A 138 18.49 -19.02 -10.24
C ASP A 138 18.22 -19.67 -8.88
N ALA A 139 18.70 -20.89 -8.70
CA ALA A 139 18.59 -21.62 -7.43
C ALA A 139 19.41 -20.98 -6.31
N SER A 140 20.43 -20.21 -6.67
CA SER A 140 21.25 -19.41 -5.76
C SER A 140 21.80 -18.19 -6.48
N PHE A 141 22.09 -17.16 -5.72
CA PHE A 141 22.77 -15.96 -6.19
C PHE A 141 24.11 -15.83 -5.49
N SER A 142 24.90 -14.83 -5.86
CA SER A 142 26.18 -14.59 -5.22
C SER A 142 26.39 -13.12 -4.93
N PHE A 143 26.95 -12.83 -3.78
CA PHE A 143 27.55 -11.52 -3.56
C PHE A 143 28.76 -11.33 -4.46
N SER A 144 29.02 -10.10 -4.88
CA SER A 144 30.26 -9.76 -5.56
C SER A 144 31.46 -10.18 -4.73
N LYS A 145 32.49 -10.72 -5.39
CA LYS A 145 33.72 -11.09 -4.70
C LYS A 145 34.33 -9.87 -4.02
N TRP A 146 34.45 -9.94 -2.71
CA TRP A 146 35.02 -8.84 -1.93
C TRP A 146 36.55 -8.87 -2.01
N ASN A 147 37.16 -7.72 -2.25
CA ASN A 147 38.59 -7.55 -2.49
C ASN A 147 39.34 -6.83 -1.35
N GLY A 148 38.69 -6.72 -0.17
CA GLY A 148 39.25 -6.06 1.02
C GLY A 148 38.73 -4.65 1.26
N SER A 149 37.93 -4.09 0.36
CA SER A 149 37.33 -2.76 0.53
C SER A 149 35.99 -2.66 -0.18
N GLY A 150 35.15 -1.73 0.28
CA GLY A 150 33.82 -1.45 -0.25
C GLY A 150 32.77 -2.46 0.17
N ASN A 151 31.55 -2.22 -0.27
CA ASN A 151 30.39 -3.07 0.01
C ASN A 151 30.37 -4.32 -0.89
N ALA A 152 29.72 -5.39 -0.43
CA ALA A 152 29.44 -6.54 -1.27
C ALA A 152 27.97 -6.50 -1.73
N GLU A 153 27.70 -6.75 -3.01
CA GLU A 153 26.37 -6.64 -3.60
C GLU A 153 25.92 -7.95 -4.22
N ALA A 154 24.68 -8.32 -3.98
CA ALA A 154 23.98 -9.42 -4.65
C ALA A 154 22.77 -8.90 -5.40
N LEU A 155 22.55 -9.40 -6.61
CA LEU A 155 21.41 -9.06 -7.45
C LEU A 155 20.52 -10.31 -7.57
N LEU A 156 19.27 -10.17 -7.13
CA LEU A 156 18.28 -11.24 -7.14
C LEU A 156 17.24 -10.95 -8.23
N GLU A 157 16.94 -11.94 -9.05
CA GLU A 157 15.93 -11.86 -10.10
C GLU A 157 14.86 -12.94 -9.89
N SER A 158 13.61 -12.58 -10.18
CA SER A 158 12.46 -13.49 -10.13
C SER A 158 11.84 -13.64 -11.51
N ASN A 159 11.34 -14.86 -11.81
CA ASN A 159 10.55 -15.14 -13.01
C ASN A 159 9.07 -14.80 -12.81
N THR A 160 8.58 -14.75 -11.57
CA THR A 160 7.15 -14.73 -11.24
C THR A 160 6.60 -13.34 -11.08
N PHE A 161 7.39 -12.40 -10.54
CA PHE A 161 6.92 -11.07 -10.16
C PHE A 161 7.68 -9.95 -10.85
N SER A 162 6.99 -8.84 -11.11
CA SER A 162 7.69 -7.61 -11.41
C SER A 162 8.56 -7.22 -10.20
N HIS A 163 9.72 -6.80 -10.44
CA HIS A 163 10.90 -6.73 -9.60
C HIS A 163 10.77 -5.85 -8.34
N THR A 164 9.90 -4.85 -8.36
CA THR A 164 9.63 -4.03 -7.17
C THR A 164 8.79 -4.78 -6.13
N PHE A 165 8.03 -5.78 -6.56
CA PHE A 165 7.07 -6.46 -5.70
C PHE A 165 7.75 -7.45 -4.74
N TYR A 166 8.66 -8.29 -5.20
CA TYR A 166 9.28 -9.28 -4.31
C TYR A 166 10.29 -8.65 -3.32
N ALA A 167 10.83 -7.48 -3.62
CA ALA A 167 11.65 -6.74 -2.66
C ALA A 167 10.82 -6.30 -1.43
N ASP A 168 9.53 -5.99 -1.61
CA ASP A 168 8.62 -5.66 -0.53
C ASP A 168 8.20 -6.89 0.30
N LEU A 169 8.41 -8.09 -0.23
CA LEU A 169 8.17 -9.37 0.47
C LEU A 169 9.41 -9.88 1.23
N PHE A 170 10.54 -9.19 1.09
CA PHE A 170 11.77 -9.55 1.81
C PHE A 170 11.60 -9.30 3.31
N ASN A 171 11.84 -10.35 4.10
CA ASN A 171 11.70 -10.30 5.55
C ASN A 171 13.03 -10.03 6.25
N GLN A 172 14.05 -10.80 5.89
CA GLN A 172 15.34 -10.69 6.54
C GLN A 172 16.46 -11.40 5.75
N LEU A 173 17.68 -11.03 6.06
CA LEU A 173 18.87 -11.77 5.67
C LEU A 173 19.38 -12.58 6.85
N THR A 174 19.71 -13.85 6.64
CA THR A 174 20.34 -14.69 7.67
C THR A 174 21.73 -15.16 7.21
N TYR A 175 22.63 -15.31 8.19
CA TYR A 175 23.96 -15.89 8.01
C TYR A 175 24.11 -17.06 8.98
N LYS A 176 24.34 -18.27 8.47
CA LYS A 176 24.36 -19.49 9.29
C LYS A 176 23.11 -19.68 10.17
N GLY A 177 21.94 -19.29 9.65
CA GLY A 177 20.67 -19.35 10.37
C GLY A 177 20.45 -18.28 11.44
N ILE A 178 21.35 -17.32 11.57
CA ILE A 178 21.22 -16.19 12.50
C ILE A 178 20.85 -14.94 11.70
N LYS A 179 19.82 -14.19 12.17
CA LYS A 179 19.43 -12.93 11.55
C LYS A 179 20.60 -11.95 11.55
N VAL A 180 20.91 -11.41 10.37
CA VAL A 180 21.84 -10.29 10.21
C VAL A 180 21.11 -9.01 10.63
N ASP A 181 21.77 -8.20 11.46
CA ASP A 181 21.23 -6.91 11.88
C ASP A 181 20.98 -6.01 10.66
N GLU A 182 19.83 -5.37 10.60
CA GLU A 182 19.39 -4.51 9.48
C GLU A 182 20.32 -3.29 9.26
N SER A 183 21.08 -2.91 10.30
CA SER A 183 22.10 -1.88 10.16
C SER A 183 23.30 -2.31 9.29
N ASN A 184 23.48 -3.61 9.07
CA ASN A 184 24.62 -4.19 8.34
C ASN A 184 24.39 -4.37 6.84
N TYR A 185 23.17 -4.20 6.36
CA TYR A 185 22.86 -4.30 4.93
C TYR A 185 21.81 -3.27 4.51
N THR A 186 21.64 -3.14 3.21
CA THR A 186 20.52 -2.39 2.63
C THR A 186 19.88 -3.21 1.51
N VAL A 187 18.59 -3.01 1.32
CA VAL A 187 17.82 -3.58 0.22
C VAL A 187 17.31 -2.45 -0.67
N SER A 188 17.48 -2.58 -1.96
CA SER A 188 17.01 -1.61 -2.95
C SER A 188 16.59 -2.31 -4.23
N THR A 189 15.90 -1.60 -5.12
CA THR A 189 15.54 -2.07 -6.46
C THR A 189 16.23 -1.22 -7.49
N ILE A 190 16.87 -1.86 -8.47
CA ILE A 190 17.54 -1.18 -9.59
C ILE A 190 17.04 -1.83 -10.88
N SER A 191 16.40 -1.04 -11.75
CA SER A 191 15.94 -1.51 -13.08
C SER A 191 15.30 -2.90 -13.04
N ASP A 192 14.39 -3.09 -12.07
CA ASP A 192 13.67 -4.34 -11.93
C ASP A 192 14.43 -5.52 -11.27
N VAL A 193 15.55 -5.30 -10.67
CA VAL A 193 16.30 -6.31 -9.91
C VAL A 193 16.38 -5.90 -8.45
N MET A 194 16.14 -6.83 -7.55
CA MET A 194 16.37 -6.60 -6.13
C MET A 194 17.87 -6.67 -5.85
N LYS A 195 18.38 -5.65 -5.20
CA LYS A 195 19.77 -5.60 -4.77
C LYS A 195 19.87 -5.64 -3.25
N ILE A 196 20.63 -6.59 -2.73
CA ILE A 196 21.06 -6.64 -1.34
C ILE A 196 22.53 -6.19 -1.29
N THR A 197 22.82 -5.22 -0.45
CA THR A 197 24.15 -4.67 -0.27
C THR A 197 24.60 -4.87 1.16
N LEU A 198 25.61 -5.69 1.40
CA LEU A 198 26.29 -5.81 2.70
C LEU A 198 27.27 -4.64 2.85
N LYS A 199 27.21 -3.99 4.01
CA LYS A 199 28.12 -2.89 4.32
C LYS A 199 29.55 -3.38 4.57
N GLU A 200 30.53 -2.63 4.12
CA GLU A 200 31.93 -2.94 4.24
C GLU A 200 32.33 -3.32 5.67
N GLU A 201 31.86 -2.56 6.67
CA GLU A 201 32.17 -2.81 8.08
C GLU A 201 31.69 -4.20 8.55
N TYR A 202 30.56 -4.66 8.04
CA TYR A 202 30.06 -6.00 8.35
C TYR A 202 30.84 -7.07 7.59
N VAL A 203 31.13 -6.85 6.31
CA VAL A 203 31.91 -7.81 5.49
C VAL A 203 33.28 -8.08 6.11
N LYS A 204 33.94 -7.06 6.67
CA LYS A 204 35.22 -7.19 7.41
C LYS A 204 35.16 -8.11 8.62
N THR A 205 33.98 -8.33 9.20
CA THR A 205 33.80 -9.23 10.36
C THR A 205 33.62 -10.69 9.97
N LEU A 206 33.37 -10.97 8.68
CA LEU A 206 33.18 -12.32 8.21
C LEU A 206 34.53 -13.07 8.12
N PRO A 207 34.51 -14.40 8.31
CA PRO A 207 35.72 -15.18 8.14
C PRO A 207 36.18 -15.17 6.68
N GLU A 208 37.48 -15.34 6.48
CA GLU A 208 38.04 -15.56 5.13
C GLU A 208 37.43 -16.82 4.49
N GLY A 209 37.18 -16.75 3.21
CA GLY A 209 36.59 -17.83 2.42
C GLY A 209 35.14 -17.56 2.01
N GLU A 210 34.41 -18.62 1.73
CA GLU A 210 33.02 -18.54 1.31
C GLU A 210 32.08 -18.35 2.49
N SER A 211 31.16 -17.43 2.35
CA SER A 211 30.11 -17.15 3.35
C SER A 211 28.74 -17.23 2.69
N TYR A 212 27.90 -18.14 3.18
CA TYR A 212 26.56 -18.39 2.64
C TYR A 212 25.51 -17.69 3.47
N PHE A 213 24.71 -16.91 2.80
CA PHE A 213 23.56 -16.20 3.37
C PHE A 213 22.27 -16.82 2.84
N THR A 214 21.18 -16.57 3.56
CA THR A 214 19.84 -16.87 3.06
C THR A 214 19.01 -15.60 3.11
N ALA A 215 18.49 -15.20 1.96
CA ALA A 215 17.46 -14.16 1.88
C ALA A 215 16.10 -14.83 2.09
N GLU A 216 15.39 -14.42 3.14
CA GLU A 216 14.09 -14.95 3.51
C GLU A 216 13.00 -13.98 3.08
N PHE A 217 11.95 -14.49 2.46
CA PHE A 217 10.77 -13.77 1.99
C PHE A 217 9.53 -14.31 2.69
N SER A 218 8.38 -13.71 2.47
CA SER A 218 7.14 -14.09 3.15
C SER A 218 6.74 -15.56 2.93
N ASP A 219 7.12 -16.17 1.81
CA ASP A 219 6.69 -17.51 1.39
C ASP A 219 7.81 -18.37 0.80
N SER A 220 9.01 -17.84 0.70
CA SER A 220 10.15 -18.49 0.07
C SER A 220 11.48 -18.03 0.67
N SER A 221 12.53 -18.70 0.29
CA SER A 221 13.90 -18.30 0.61
C SER A 221 14.85 -18.67 -0.51
N VAL A 222 15.95 -17.94 -0.65
CA VAL A 222 16.99 -18.22 -1.61
C VAL A 222 18.37 -18.04 -1.00
N MET A 223 19.30 -18.91 -1.38
CA MET A 223 20.70 -18.84 -0.94
C MET A 223 21.46 -17.78 -1.75
N ILE A 224 22.36 -17.09 -1.07
CA ILE A 224 23.27 -16.11 -1.66
C ILE A 224 24.69 -16.43 -1.25
#